data_35d13292c79c281f94c6bddee0bfd251
#
_entry.id   35d13292c79c281f94c6bddee0bfd251
#
_cell.length_a   1.000
_cell.length_b   1.000
_cell.length_c   1.000
_cell.angle_alpha   90.00
_cell.angle_beta   90.00
_cell.angle_gamma   90.00
#
_symmetry.space_group_name_H-M   'P 1'
#
loop_
_entity.id
_entity.type
_entity.pdbx_description
1 polymer ?
#
loop_
_entity_poly.entity_id
_entity_poly.type
_entity_poly.pdbx_seq_one_letter_code
_entity_poly.pdbx_strand_id
1 'polypeptide(L)'
;MKVTDLRRKLMAALAAGGLLAPSAVYAADLNVNLVTNGGFETVDLATFEAAYNGPLILNWSGTQGFAYSHDGSSSAGGVVPDYADGADPPGAGHWYFSSNLSVPDVDGPGEFYQDIDVSTGASNTAIAAGSAGYSLSAYMSSYFNDNDFGNVHVNFLNASSVSIGSGLISDTDPGPLNVWSLVSGSGGIPLATKTVRLSVYGTPVNGGPDGYIDNVDFRVTNILPALNVTINRADGSMTLSNQTGGAEQISGYSITSAFEGLAPANWRSIADFYDAGNPGPNQVDAAHNWTELTNPSAHGDLSEADLAAGTGASLANGRTVNLGNAGTWIRTYNEDLVFQYVSGGQVVDGIVNYIGNGNNAFEFGDLNTSGTITGADWTIFRTNQHADLSGLSLAEAYRQGDLDGDLLNNHSDFALFKAAYEAANGSGSFAAMLAGVPEPRSILLVLAGGLFAVPVQRRSKYRN
;
A
#
# COMPACT_ATOMS: atom_id res chain seq x y z
N MET A 1 19.06 29.21 6.64
CA MET A 1 18.60 28.77 5.33
C MET A 1 18.18 27.32 5.53
N LYS A 2 16.92 26.95 5.30
CA LYS A 2 16.44 25.59 5.61
C LYS A 2 17.11 24.59 4.65
N VAL A 3 17.46 23.40 5.13
CA VAL A 3 18.13 22.32 4.37
C VAL A 3 17.36 22.00 3.07
N THR A 4 16.03 22.11 3.11
CA THR A 4 15.13 21.95 1.93
C THR A 4 15.39 22.95 0.82
N ASP A 5 15.79 24.19 1.14
CA ASP A 5 16.09 25.23 0.12
C ASP A 5 17.45 25.01 -0.55
N LEU A 6 18.41 24.47 0.20
CA LEU A 6 19.73 24.13 -0.31
C LEU A 6 19.63 22.94 -1.29
N ARG A 7 18.81 21.95 -0.96
CA ARG A 7 18.56 20.76 -1.81
C ARG A 7 17.87 21.12 -3.12
N ARG A 8 16.80 21.93 -3.06
CA ARG A 8 16.15 22.43 -4.29
C ARG A 8 17.11 23.19 -5.20
N LYS A 9 18.01 23.98 -4.62
CA LYS A 9 19.03 24.72 -5.38
C LYS A 9 20.13 23.81 -5.92
N LEU A 10 20.53 22.77 -5.17
CA LEU A 10 21.53 21.80 -5.63
C LEU A 10 20.96 20.89 -6.73
N MET A 11 19.76 20.40 -6.59
CA MET A 11 19.04 19.64 -7.62
C MET A 11 18.81 20.50 -8.87
N ALA A 12 18.45 21.78 -8.72
CA ALA A 12 18.31 22.70 -9.83
C ALA A 12 19.64 23.05 -10.52
N ALA A 13 20.76 23.07 -9.80
CA ALA A 13 22.08 23.33 -10.37
C ALA A 13 22.64 22.13 -11.16
N LEU A 14 22.35 20.90 -10.71
CA LEU A 14 22.72 19.66 -11.42
C LEU A 14 21.87 19.45 -12.70
N ALA A 15 20.62 19.94 -12.69
CA ALA A 15 19.71 19.85 -13.85
C ALA A 15 20.06 20.78 -15.02
N ALA A 16 20.91 21.79 -14.83
CA ALA A 16 21.16 22.83 -15.84
C ALA A 16 22.18 22.46 -16.94
N GLY A 17 22.78 21.25 -16.91
CA GLY A 17 23.87 20.86 -17.80
C GLY A 17 23.62 19.71 -18.79
N GLY A 18 22.41 19.17 -18.91
CA GLY A 18 22.17 17.92 -19.65
C GLY A 18 21.75 18.08 -21.11
N LEU A 19 22.44 17.40 -22.01
CA LEU A 19 22.04 17.16 -23.41
C LEU A 19 20.85 16.14 -23.42
N LEU A 20 19.79 16.49 -24.15
CA LEU A 20 18.63 15.62 -24.38
C LEU A 20 19.05 14.30 -25.04
N ALA A 21 18.86 13.18 -24.35
CA ALA A 21 18.91 11.87 -24.99
C ALA A 21 17.67 11.66 -25.88
N PRO A 22 17.76 10.97 -27.02
CA PRO A 22 16.61 10.75 -27.88
C PRO A 22 15.59 9.83 -27.18
N SER A 23 14.34 10.27 -27.15
CA SER A 23 13.20 9.47 -26.68
C SER A 23 13.05 8.22 -27.55
N ALA A 24 13.07 7.05 -26.92
CA ALA A 24 12.74 5.80 -27.59
C ALA A 24 11.26 5.82 -28.03
N VAL A 25 11.02 5.49 -29.28
CA VAL A 25 9.67 5.33 -29.83
C VAL A 25 9.18 3.92 -29.45
N TYR A 26 8.17 3.83 -28.61
CA TYR A 26 7.57 2.58 -28.18
C TYR A 26 6.34 2.23 -29.02
N ALA A 27 6.06 0.95 -29.13
CA ALA A 27 4.99 0.41 -29.94
C ALA A 27 3.58 0.79 -29.45
N ALA A 28 2.62 0.78 -30.36
CA ALA A 28 1.31 1.41 -30.24
C ALA A 28 0.32 0.75 -29.26
N ASP A 29 0.65 -0.37 -28.64
CA ASP A 29 -0.20 -1.07 -27.69
C ASP A 29 0.08 -0.72 -26.20
N LEU A 30 1.06 0.12 -25.93
CA LEU A 30 1.21 0.76 -24.62
C LEU A 30 0.33 2.00 -24.51
N ASN A 31 -0.11 2.30 -23.28
CA ASN A 31 -0.96 3.46 -22.99
C ASN A 31 -2.36 3.43 -23.66
N VAL A 32 -2.82 2.26 -24.10
CA VAL A 32 -4.19 2.05 -24.57
C VAL A 32 -5.02 1.33 -23.51
N ASN A 33 -6.32 1.64 -23.45
CA ASN A 33 -7.21 0.89 -22.58
C ASN A 33 -7.31 -0.58 -23.06
N LEU A 34 -6.91 -1.51 -22.21
CA LEU A 34 -6.92 -2.95 -22.49
C LEU A 34 -8.21 -3.63 -22.03
N VAL A 35 -9.09 -2.91 -21.32
CA VAL A 35 -10.37 -3.45 -20.85
C VAL A 35 -11.33 -3.53 -22.01
N THR A 36 -11.85 -4.71 -22.26
CA THR A 36 -12.94 -4.92 -23.23
C THR A 36 -14.26 -4.68 -22.51
N ASN A 37 -15.12 -3.80 -23.07
CA ASN A 37 -16.40 -3.45 -22.45
C ASN A 37 -16.23 -2.87 -21.01
N GLY A 38 -15.27 -1.96 -20.84
CA GLY A 38 -15.03 -1.29 -19.55
C GLY A 38 -16.15 -0.33 -19.14
N GLY A 39 -16.91 0.19 -20.10
CA GLY A 39 -18.14 0.97 -19.86
C GLY A 39 -19.40 0.11 -19.80
N PHE A 40 -19.27 -1.21 -19.74
CA PHE A 40 -20.37 -2.19 -19.61
C PHE A 40 -21.47 -2.12 -20.67
N GLU A 41 -21.25 -1.46 -21.79
CA GLU A 41 -22.23 -1.19 -22.86
C GLU A 41 -22.65 -2.43 -23.67
N THR A 42 -21.86 -3.50 -23.62
CA THR A 42 -22.19 -4.75 -24.31
C THR A 42 -22.86 -5.69 -23.31
N VAL A 43 -24.19 -5.84 -23.48
CA VAL A 43 -25.04 -6.65 -22.59
C VAL A 43 -25.86 -7.67 -23.39
N ASP A 44 -26.28 -8.75 -22.75
CA ASP A 44 -27.23 -9.72 -23.30
C ASP A 44 -28.65 -9.35 -22.88
N LEU A 45 -29.33 -8.62 -23.73
CA LEU A 45 -30.73 -8.23 -23.50
C LEU A 45 -31.71 -9.41 -23.55
N ALA A 46 -31.32 -10.57 -24.10
CA ALA A 46 -32.17 -11.76 -24.12
C ALA A 46 -32.13 -12.49 -22.77
N THR A 47 -31.07 -12.29 -21.99
CA THR A 47 -30.93 -12.83 -20.64
C THR A 47 -31.16 -11.73 -19.61
N PHE A 48 -32.38 -11.20 -19.58
CA PHE A 48 -32.79 -10.27 -18.55
C PHE A 48 -33.22 -11.05 -17.31
N GLU A 49 -32.48 -10.97 -16.26
CA GLU A 49 -32.77 -11.62 -14.97
C GLU A 49 -33.66 -10.69 -14.13
N ALA A 50 -34.95 -10.98 -14.06
CA ALA A 50 -35.91 -10.19 -13.29
C ALA A 50 -35.58 -10.13 -11.78
N ALA A 51 -34.80 -11.10 -11.27
CA ALA A 51 -34.31 -11.12 -9.89
C ALA A 51 -33.21 -10.06 -9.64
N TYR A 52 -32.57 -9.61 -10.71
CA TYR A 52 -31.40 -8.70 -10.63
C TYR A 52 -31.68 -7.34 -11.31
N ASN A 53 -32.88 -7.14 -11.82
CA ASN A 53 -33.33 -5.90 -12.47
C ASN A 53 -32.43 -5.41 -13.63
N GLY A 54 -31.68 -6.29 -14.29
CA GLY A 54 -30.83 -5.87 -15.37
C GLY A 54 -30.36 -6.99 -16.30
N PRO A 55 -29.84 -6.65 -17.48
CA PRO A 55 -29.24 -7.60 -18.40
C PRO A 55 -27.85 -8.05 -17.95
N LEU A 56 -27.43 -9.23 -18.40
CA LEU A 56 -26.10 -9.76 -18.16
C LEU A 56 -25.04 -8.96 -18.93
N ILE A 57 -24.00 -8.55 -18.28
CA ILE A 57 -22.84 -7.89 -18.90
C ILE A 57 -21.99 -8.93 -19.64
N LEU A 58 -21.66 -8.67 -20.89
CA LEU A 58 -20.81 -9.53 -21.73
C LEU A 58 -19.34 -9.11 -21.68
N ASN A 59 -18.46 -10.03 -22.07
CA ASN A 59 -17.00 -9.89 -22.09
C ASN A 59 -16.34 -9.84 -20.69
N TRP A 60 -17.11 -10.07 -19.66
CA TRP A 60 -16.62 -10.32 -18.30
C TRP A 60 -17.00 -11.73 -17.88
N SER A 61 -16.25 -12.31 -16.94
CA SER A 61 -16.42 -13.68 -16.46
C SER A 61 -16.80 -13.69 -14.99
N GLY A 62 -17.44 -14.76 -14.53
CA GLY A 62 -17.90 -14.90 -13.14
C GLY A 62 -19.41 -14.92 -13.06
N THR A 63 -19.95 -14.90 -11.86
CA THR A 63 -21.36 -15.28 -11.65
C THR A 63 -22.31 -14.12 -11.47
N GLN A 64 -21.91 -12.84 -11.50
CA GLN A 64 -22.80 -11.79 -11.03
C GLN A 64 -22.46 -10.36 -11.50
N GLY A 65 -22.39 -10.18 -12.80
CA GLY A 65 -22.28 -8.85 -13.39
C GLY A 65 -23.53 -8.45 -14.14
N PHE A 66 -24.38 -7.64 -13.54
CA PHE A 66 -25.58 -7.08 -14.16
C PHE A 66 -25.41 -5.59 -14.41
N ALA A 67 -26.03 -5.12 -15.50
CA ALA A 67 -26.01 -3.71 -15.83
C ALA A 67 -27.28 -3.01 -15.33
N TYR A 68 -27.10 -1.82 -14.76
CA TYR A 68 -28.17 -0.85 -14.57
C TYR A 68 -28.05 0.25 -15.63
N SER A 69 -29.14 0.97 -15.91
CA SER A 69 -29.10 2.04 -16.90
C SER A 69 -29.02 3.41 -16.28
N HIS A 70 -28.24 4.29 -16.91
CA HIS A 70 -28.11 5.69 -16.51
C HIS A 70 -29.39 6.52 -16.68
N ASP A 71 -30.33 6.08 -17.51
CA ASP A 71 -31.55 6.83 -17.83
C ASP A 71 -32.86 6.14 -17.37
N GLY A 72 -32.74 5.04 -16.61
CA GLY A 72 -33.85 4.27 -16.12
C GLY A 72 -34.65 3.58 -17.25
N SER A 73 -34.13 3.48 -18.46
CA SER A 73 -34.75 2.86 -19.59
C SER A 73 -34.13 1.52 -19.97
N SER A 74 -34.93 0.61 -20.49
CA SER A 74 -34.44 -0.64 -21.07
C SER A 74 -34.98 -0.81 -22.48
N SER A 75 -34.13 -1.18 -23.41
CA SER A 75 -34.52 -1.54 -24.77
C SER A 75 -35.23 -2.90 -24.85
N ALA A 76 -35.26 -3.66 -23.78
CA ALA A 76 -35.88 -5.01 -23.73
C ALA A 76 -37.27 -5.07 -23.11
N GLY A 77 -37.91 -3.92 -22.84
CA GLY A 77 -39.31 -3.86 -22.34
C GLY A 77 -39.46 -4.03 -20.82
N GLY A 78 -38.38 -4.12 -20.05
CA GLY A 78 -38.35 -3.97 -18.60
C GLY A 78 -37.85 -2.56 -18.23
N VAL A 79 -38.21 -2.08 -17.06
CA VAL A 79 -37.60 -0.85 -16.49
C VAL A 79 -36.36 -1.29 -15.73
N VAL A 80 -35.21 -0.83 -16.17
CA VAL A 80 -33.97 -0.97 -15.40
C VAL A 80 -33.80 0.32 -14.61
N PRO A 81 -33.74 0.25 -13.29
CA PRO A 81 -33.60 1.48 -12.48
C PRO A 81 -32.30 2.22 -12.74
N ASP A 82 -32.39 3.54 -12.72
CA ASP A 82 -31.25 4.39 -12.45
C ASP A 82 -31.22 4.66 -10.96
N TYR A 83 -30.21 4.15 -10.29
CA TYR A 83 -30.04 4.29 -8.83
C TYR A 83 -28.88 5.20 -8.47
N ALA A 84 -28.08 5.60 -9.45
CA ALA A 84 -27.01 6.56 -9.23
C ALA A 84 -27.54 7.98 -9.46
N ASP A 85 -27.63 8.75 -8.40
CA ASP A 85 -28.05 10.16 -8.49
C ASP A 85 -26.91 11.02 -9.02
N GLY A 86 -27.23 12.10 -9.70
CA GLY A 86 -26.29 13.09 -10.18
C GLY A 86 -26.05 13.07 -11.68
N ALA A 87 -25.03 13.78 -12.12
CA ALA A 87 -24.66 13.79 -13.55
C ALA A 87 -23.87 12.53 -13.90
N ASP A 88 -24.23 11.90 -15.00
CA ASP A 88 -23.50 10.74 -15.54
C ASP A 88 -22.03 11.04 -15.75
N PRO A 89 -21.14 10.02 -15.62
CA PRO A 89 -19.72 10.22 -15.88
C PRO A 89 -19.49 10.64 -17.34
N PRO A 90 -18.42 11.41 -17.62
CA PRO A 90 -18.06 11.75 -18.97
C PRO A 90 -17.83 10.50 -19.83
N GLY A 91 -18.59 10.36 -20.92
CA GLY A 91 -18.51 9.20 -21.80
C GLY A 91 -19.27 7.98 -21.25
N ALA A 92 -20.07 8.15 -20.21
CA ALA A 92 -21.07 7.15 -19.84
C ALA A 92 -21.90 6.82 -21.08
N GLY A 93 -22.15 5.56 -21.28
CA GLY A 93 -23.06 5.09 -22.30
C GLY A 93 -24.48 4.97 -21.75
N HIS A 94 -25.05 3.79 -21.92
CA HIS A 94 -26.37 3.48 -21.41
C HIS A 94 -26.33 2.66 -20.11
N TRP A 95 -25.28 1.90 -19.90
CA TRP A 95 -25.16 0.90 -18.85
C TRP A 95 -24.00 1.15 -17.90
N TYR A 96 -24.14 0.72 -16.65
CA TYR A 96 -23.08 0.63 -15.65
C TYR A 96 -23.17 -0.68 -14.86
N PHE A 97 -22.09 -1.11 -14.27
CA PHE A 97 -22.05 -2.28 -13.40
C PHE A 97 -22.71 -2.00 -12.05
N SER A 98 -23.53 -2.96 -11.60
CA SER A 98 -24.05 -3.02 -10.24
C SER A 98 -23.70 -4.35 -9.59
N SER A 99 -23.23 -4.30 -8.37
CA SER A 99 -22.90 -5.48 -7.57
C SER A 99 -24.11 -6.20 -6.96
N ASN A 100 -25.26 -5.77 -7.22
CA ASN A 100 -26.61 -6.25 -6.92
C ASN A 100 -26.95 -6.78 -5.51
N LEU A 101 -28.02 -6.21 -4.98
CA LEU A 101 -28.67 -6.43 -3.69
C LEU A 101 -29.15 -7.85 -3.38
N SER A 102 -29.32 -8.71 -4.37
CA SER A 102 -30.05 -9.96 -4.18
C SER A 102 -29.18 -11.18 -3.98
N VAL A 103 -27.86 -11.02 -4.07
CA VAL A 103 -26.92 -12.12 -3.97
C VAL A 103 -25.90 -11.83 -2.89
N PRO A 104 -25.89 -12.59 -1.80
CA PRO A 104 -24.81 -12.53 -0.83
C PRO A 104 -23.50 -12.92 -1.52
N ASP A 105 -22.42 -12.21 -1.22
CA ASP A 105 -21.04 -12.55 -1.57
C ASP A 105 -20.52 -12.11 -2.95
N VAL A 106 -20.83 -10.89 -3.41
CA VAL A 106 -20.11 -10.24 -4.54
C VAL A 106 -19.05 -9.25 -4.08
N ASP A 107 -18.57 -9.40 -2.87
CA ASP A 107 -17.66 -8.48 -2.18
C ASP A 107 -16.22 -9.00 -2.14
N GLY A 108 -15.80 -9.77 -3.15
CA GLY A 108 -14.46 -10.33 -3.19
C GLY A 108 -13.77 -10.24 -4.55
N PRO A 109 -12.45 -10.05 -4.59
CA PRO A 109 -11.70 -10.06 -5.84
C PRO A 109 -11.79 -11.45 -6.51
N GLY A 110 -12.31 -11.47 -7.75
CA GLY A 110 -12.44 -12.68 -8.58
C GLY A 110 -13.87 -13.14 -8.83
N GLU A 111 -14.87 -12.54 -8.19
CA GLU A 111 -16.29 -12.91 -8.41
C GLU A 111 -16.81 -12.49 -9.80
N PHE A 112 -16.49 -11.28 -10.24
CA PHE A 112 -16.79 -10.79 -11.59
C PHE A 112 -15.56 -10.10 -12.15
N TYR A 113 -14.95 -10.70 -13.18
CA TYR A 113 -13.61 -10.33 -13.61
C TYR A 113 -13.41 -10.42 -15.12
N GLN A 114 -12.36 -9.77 -15.58
CA GLN A 114 -11.79 -9.91 -16.91
C GLN A 114 -10.32 -10.24 -16.84
N ASP A 115 -9.88 -11.27 -17.58
CA ASP A 115 -8.47 -11.62 -17.75
C ASP A 115 -7.93 -10.96 -19.03
N ILE A 116 -6.91 -10.16 -18.87
CA ILE A 116 -6.22 -9.45 -19.95
C ILE A 116 -4.88 -10.14 -20.20
N ASP A 117 -4.67 -10.66 -21.39
CA ASP A 117 -3.41 -11.29 -21.80
C ASP A 117 -2.36 -10.21 -22.12
N VAL A 118 -1.33 -10.15 -21.29
CA VAL A 118 -0.16 -9.27 -21.47
C VAL A 118 1.12 -10.08 -21.78
N SER A 119 0.97 -11.35 -22.18
CA SER A 119 2.09 -12.26 -22.46
C SER A 119 2.77 -12.02 -23.83
N THR A 120 2.22 -11.12 -24.63
CA THR A 120 2.71 -10.79 -25.99
C THR A 120 2.80 -9.28 -26.22
N GLY A 121 3.33 -8.85 -27.35
CA GLY A 121 3.37 -7.44 -27.76
C GLY A 121 4.33 -6.57 -26.97
N ALA A 122 4.13 -5.25 -27.05
CA ALA A 122 4.95 -4.27 -26.38
C ALA A 122 4.75 -4.26 -24.86
N SER A 123 3.53 -4.57 -24.38
CA SER A 123 3.25 -4.77 -22.96
C SER A 123 4.14 -5.87 -22.37
N ASN A 124 4.23 -7.04 -23.02
CA ASN A 124 5.11 -8.11 -22.56
C ASN A 124 6.60 -7.70 -22.60
N THR A 125 7.01 -6.95 -23.62
CA THR A 125 8.39 -6.47 -23.74
C THR A 125 8.73 -5.54 -22.59
N ALA A 126 7.86 -4.59 -22.26
CA ALA A 126 8.05 -3.67 -21.14
C ALA A 126 8.04 -4.41 -19.79
N ILE A 127 7.12 -5.37 -19.59
CA ILE A 127 7.06 -6.20 -18.38
C ILE A 127 8.35 -7.01 -18.22
N ALA A 128 8.81 -7.67 -19.26
CA ALA A 128 10.04 -8.48 -19.23
C ALA A 128 11.29 -7.63 -18.98
N ALA A 129 11.28 -6.38 -19.41
CA ALA A 129 12.35 -5.42 -19.16
C ALA A 129 12.29 -4.79 -17.75
N GLY A 130 11.24 -5.02 -16.98
CA GLY A 130 11.02 -4.36 -15.68
C GLY A 130 10.67 -2.88 -15.80
N SER A 131 10.22 -2.45 -16.98
CA SER A 131 9.86 -1.05 -17.29
C SER A 131 8.35 -0.86 -17.45
N ALA A 132 7.54 -1.85 -17.08
CA ALA A 132 6.10 -1.76 -17.15
C ALA A 132 5.50 -1.26 -15.84
N GLY A 133 4.68 -0.24 -15.94
CA GLY A 133 3.73 0.15 -14.93
C GLY A 133 2.30 -0.03 -15.43
N TYR A 134 1.35 0.33 -14.58
CA TYR A 134 -0.04 0.42 -14.98
C TYR A 134 -0.67 1.74 -14.51
N SER A 135 -1.69 2.16 -15.23
CA SER A 135 -2.70 3.08 -14.74
C SER A 135 -4.05 2.38 -14.76
N LEU A 136 -4.80 2.55 -13.69
CA LEU A 136 -6.15 2.02 -13.52
C LEU A 136 -7.05 3.16 -13.09
N SER A 137 -8.21 3.29 -13.72
CA SER A 137 -9.24 4.23 -13.29
C SER A 137 -10.62 3.68 -13.57
N ALA A 138 -11.61 4.14 -12.80
CA ALA A 138 -13.02 3.88 -13.00
C ALA A 138 -13.83 5.02 -12.40
N TYR A 139 -15.04 5.24 -12.91
CA TYR A 139 -16.03 6.03 -12.19
C TYR A 139 -16.78 5.13 -11.22
N MET A 140 -16.99 5.62 -10.02
CA MET A 140 -17.65 4.88 -8.95
C MET A 140 -18.75 5.73 -8.30
N SER A 141 -19.82 5.07 -7.86
CA SER A 141 -20.96 5.65 -7.18
C SER A 141 -21.62 4.61 -6.27
N SER A 142 -22.69 4.97 -5.57
CA SER A 142 -23.47 4.07 -4.73
C SER A 142 -24.96 4.38 -4.77
N TYR A 143 -25.76 3.65 -4.00
CA TYR A 143 -27.21 3.81 -3.95
C TYR A 143 -27.63 4.91 -2.96
N PHE A 144 -28.33 5.92 -3.43
CA PHE A 144 -28.94 7.02 -2.62
C PHE A 144 -28.04 7.58 -1.50
N ASN A 145 -28.37 7.26 -0.25
CA ASN A 145 -27.63 7.68 0.95
C ASN A 145 -26.84 6.50 1.54
N ASP A 146 -26.63 5.46 0.77
CA ASP A 146 -25.85 4.34 1.22
C ASP A 146 -24.36 4.65 1.08
N ASN A 147 -23.58 4.20 2.03
CA ASN A 147 -22.13 4.39 2.01
C ASN A 147 -21.43 3.17 1.39
N ASP A 148 -22.16 2.37 0.65
CA ASP A 148 -21.58 1.26 -0.11
C ASP A 148 -20.69 1.81 -1.20
N PHE A 149 -19.63 1.09 -1.54
CA PHE A 149 -18.67 1.60 -2.52
C PHE A 149 -18.22 0.56 -3.52
N GLY A 150 -17.91 1.04 -4.73
CA GLY A 150 -17.34 0.25 -5.79
C GLY A 150 -15.85 0.00 -5.58
N ASN A 151 -15.37 -1.14 -6.09
CA ASN A 151 -13.98 -1.52 -6.08
C ASN A 151 -13.56 -2.06 -7.44
N VAL A 152 -12.36 -1.70 -7.89
CA VAL A 152 -11.67 -2.41 -8.98
C VAL A 152 -10.33 -2.92 -8.45
N HIS A 153 -10.21 -4.23 -8.37
CA HIS A 153 -9.01 -4.92 -7.94
C HIS A 153 -8.23 -5.41 -9.16
N VAL A 154 -6.94 -5.10 -9.20
CA VAL A 154 -6.02 -5.65 -10.20
C VAL A 154 -5.16 -6.73 -9.57
N ASN A 155 -5.03 -7.87 -10.22
CA ASN A 155 -4.21 -8.99 -9.77
C ASN A 155 -3.28 -9.42 -10.90
N PHE A 156 -1.98 -9.45 -10.65
CA PHE A 156 -0.97 -9.83 -11.61
C PHE A 156 -0.65 -11.31 -11.50
N LEU A 157 -0.95 -12.07 -12.55
CA LEU A 157 -0.79 -13.52 -12.57
C LEU A 157 0.41 -13.92 -13.43
N ASN A 158 1.21 -14.86 -12.94
CA ASN A 158 2.29 -15.46 -13.71
C ASN A 158 1.77 -16.53 -14.69
N ALA A 159 2.68 -17.18 -15.43
CA ALA A 159 2.35 -18.24 -16.41
C ALA A 159 1.64 -19.48 -15.81
N SER A 160 1.69 -19.64 -14.49
CA SER A 160 0.98 -20.72 -13.76
C SER A 160 -0.32 -20.23 -13.12
N SER A 161 -0.81 -19.04 -13.49
CA SER A 161 -1.98 -18.36 -12.92
C SER A 161 -1.88 -18.13 -11.41
N VAL A 162 -0.66 -18.01 -10.89
CA VAL A 162 -0.42 -17.65 -9.49
C VAL A 162 -0.26 -16.14 -9.39
N SER A 163 -0.93 -15.54 -8.40
CA SER A 163 -0.80 -14.12 -8.07
C SER A 163 0.62 -13.80 -7.62
N ILE A 164 1.21 -12.76 -8.20
CA ILE A 164 2.57 -12.26 -7.91
C ILE A 164 2.59 -10.78 -7.56
N GLY A 165 1.43 -10.17 -7.46
CA GLY A 165 1.21 -8.78 -7.06
C GLY A 165 -0.20 -8.35 -7.32
N SER A 166 -0.63 -7.28 -6.66
CA SER A 166 -1.98 -6.74 -6.81
C SER A 166 -2.02 -5.24 -6.53
N GLY A 167 -3.15 -4.62 -6.87
CA GLY A 167 -3.51 -3.26 -6.52
C GLY A 167 -5.01 -3.11 -6.43
N LEU A 168 -5.47 -2.06 -5.78
CA LEU A 168 -6.89 -1.78 -5.56
C LEU A 168 -7.16 -0.29 -5.75
N ILE A 169 -8.26 0.04 -6.41
CA ILE A 169 -8.90 1.35 -6.31
C ILE A 169 -10.30 1.18 -5.73
N SER A 170 -10.66 2.06 -4.81
CA SER A 170 -11.95 2.04 -4.10
C SER A 170 -12.42 3.46 -3.88
N ASP A 171 -13.70 3.68 -4.00
CA ASP A 171 -14.33 4.92 -3.55
C ASP A 171 -14.89 4.72 -2.13
N THR A 172 -14.03 4.83 -1.13
CA THR A 172 -14.41 4.66 0.29
C THR A 172 -15.17 5.86 0.86
N ASP A 173 -15.34 6.93 0.09
CA ASP A 173 -16.12 8.12 0.45
C ASP A 173 -16.85 8.62 -0.80
N PRO A 174 -17.93 7.94 -1.25
CA PRO A 174 -18.66 8.30 -2.48
C PRO A 174 -19.33 9.66 -2.40
N GLY A 175 -19.12 10.41 -1.32
CA GLY A 175 -19.65 11.74 -1.13
C GLY A 175 -21.13 11.76 -0.72
N PRO A 176 -21.69 12.95 -0.48
CA PRO A 176 -22.96 13.08 0.21
C PRO A 176 -24.21 12.72 -0.62
N LEU A 177 -24.12 12.34 -1.87
CA LEU A 177 -25.32 12.08 -2.72
C LEU A 177 -25.03 11.17 -3.90
N ASN A 178 -24.25 10.10 -3.74
CA ASN A 178 -24.07 9.10 -4.81
C ASN A 178 -23.62 9.73 -6.13
N VAL A 179 -22.73 10.69 -6.06
CA VAL A 179 -22.18 11.37 -7.23
C VAL A 179 -21.09 10.49 -7.82
N TRP A 180 -21.13 10.30 -9.13
CA TRP A 180 -20.06 9.61 -9.83
C TRP A 180 -18.72 10.30 -9.64
N SER A 181 -17.76 9.60 -9.03
CA SER A 181 -16.41 10.05 -8.75
C SER A 181 -15.40 9.28 -9.58
N LEU A 182 -14.45 10.00 -10.20
CA LEU A 182 -13.32 9.34 -10.85
C LEU A 182 -12.30 8.89 -9.80
N VAL A 183 -12.12 7.60 -9.67
CA VAL A 183 -11.12 6.98 -8.80
C VAL A 183 -9.99 6.43 -9.66
N SER A 184 -8.74 6.65 -9.28
CA SER A 184 -7.59 6.20 -10.05
C SER A 184 -6.45 5.73 -9.17
N GLY A 185 -5.64 4.83 -9.72
CA GLY A 185 -4.43 4.31 -9.10
C GLY A 185 -3.40 3.91 -10.14
N SER A 186 -2.17 3.73 -9.73
CA SER A 186 -1.08 3.30 -10.59
C SER A 186 -0.04 2.52 -9.79
N GLY A 187 0.82 1.79 -10.49
CA GLY A 187 1.91 1.05 -9.84
C GLY A 187 2.78 0.32 -10.85
N GLY A 188 3.78 -0.40 -10.35
CA GLY A 188 4.62 -1.28 -11.17
C GLY A 188 3.92 -2.60 -11.48
N ILE A 189 4.24 -3.18 -12.65
CA ILE A 189 3.80 -4.52 -13.02
C ILE A 189 4.95 -5.51 -12.75
N PRO A 190 4.73 -6.59 -11.95
CA PRO A 190 5.76 -7.57 -11.65
C PRO A 190 6.32 -8.24 -12.91
N LEU A 191 7.64 -8.49 -12.94
CA LEU A 191 8.40 -9.00 -14.09
C LEU A 191 7.84 -10.29 -14.73
N ALA A 192 7.28 -11.18 -13.95
CA ALA A 192 6.78 -12.48 -14.44
C ALA A 192 5.31 -12.46 -14.83
N THR A 193 4.67 -11.29 -14.86
CA THR A 193 3.25 -11.17 -15.21
C THR A 193 2.97 -11.63 -16.63
N LYS A 194 1.94 -12.45 -16.80
CA LYS A 194 1.44 -12.95 -18.09
C LYS A 194 -0.03 -12.61 -18.31
N THR A 195 -0.78 -12.51 -17.23
CA THR A 195 -2.19 -12.14 -17.25
C THR A 195 -2.43 -11.08 -16.18
N VAL A 196 -3.22 -10.08 -16.52
CA VAL A 196 -3.77 -9.12 -15.57
C VAL A 196 -5.24 -9.46 -15.38
N ARG A 197 -5.63 -9.82 -14.16
CA ARG A 197 -7.04 -10.00 -13.81
C ARG A 197 -7.56 -8.74 -13.17
N LEU A 198 -8.59 -8.15 -13.77
CA LEU A 198 -9.37 -7.08 -13.16
C LEU A 198 -10.65 -7.67 -12.61
N SER A 199 -10.91 -7.45 -11.33
CA SER A 199 -12.16 -7.83 -10.67
C SER A 199 -12.92 -6.58 -10.24
N VAL A 200 -14.22 -6.52 -10.51
CA VAL A 200 -15.10 -5.44 -10.06
C VAL A 200 -16.11 -5.99 -9.07
N TYR A 201 -16.35 -5.26 -7.98
CA TYR A 201 -17.27 -5.66 -6.93
C TYR A 201 -17.68 -4.48 -6.06
N GLY A 202 -18.82 -4.59 -5.37
CA GLY A 202 -19.25 -3.64 -4.35
C GLY A 202 -18.89 -4.12 -2.95
N THR A 203 -18.61 -3.21 -2.04
CA THR A 203 -18.46 -3.50 -0.62
C THR A 203 -19.63 -2.90 0.14
N PRO A 204 -20.44 -3.72 0.84
CA PRO A 204 -21.55 -3.23 1.63
C PRO A 204 -21.08 -2.59 2.92
N VAL A 205 -21.63 -1.43 3.24
CA VAL A 205 -21.52 -0.80 4.57
C VAL A 205 -22.82 -0.97 5.32
N ASN A 206 -23.95 -0.87 4.62
CA ASN A 206 -25.28 -1.10 5.16
C ASN A 206 -26.15 -1.84 4.13
N GLY A 207 -26.67 -2.99 4.46
CA GLY A 207 -27.58 -3.73 3.57
C GLY A 207 -26.88 -4.67 2.62
N GLY A 208 -27.26 -4.65 1.36
CA GLY A 208 -26.62 -5.39 0.26
C GLY A 208 -25.53 -4.55 -0.40
N PRO A 209 -24.65 -5.15 -1.23
CA PRO A 209 -23.56 -4.41 -1.87
C PRO A 209 -24.10 -3.58 -3.06
N ASP A 210 -24.19 -2.27 -2.88
CA ASP A 210 -24.71 -1.31 -3.87
C ASP A 210 -23.60 -0.41 -4.44
N GLY A 211 -22.39 -0.91 -4.56
CA GLY A 211 -21.31 -0.22 -5.24
C GLY A 211 -21.50 -0.24 -6.75
N TYR A 212 -21.54 0.92 -7.39
CA TYR A 212 -21.70 1.09 -8.84
C TYR A 212 -20.36 1.46 -9.47
N ILE A 213 -20.11 0.91 -10.66
CA ILE A 213 -18.84 1.11 -11.38
C ILE A 213 -19.12 1.33 -12.85
N ASP A 214 -18.42 2.28 -13.45
CA ASP A 214 -18.47 2.55 -14.89
C ASP A 214 -17.11 2.96 -15.44
N ASN A 215 -16.95 2.87 -16.76
CA ASN A 215 -15.79 3.34 -17.50
C ASN A 215 -14.44 2.85 -16.93
N VAL A 216 -14.33 1.55 -16.68
CA VAL A 216 -13.06 0.93 -16.24
C VAL A 216 -12.01 1.07 -17.35
N ASP A 217 -10.89 1.70 -17.02
CA ASP A 217 -9.75 1.89 -17.92
C ASP A 217 -8.49 1.33 -17.25
N PHE A 218 -7.90 0.30 -17.86
CA PHE A 218 -6.62 -0.25 -17.46
C PHE A 218 -5.63 -0.16 -18.62
N ARG A 219 -4.47 0.41 -18.36
CA ARG A 219 -3.40 0.56 -19.36
C ARG A 219 -2.10 0.02 -18.80
N VAL A 220 -1.36 -0.72 -19.63
CA VAL A 220 0.05 -0.93 -19.39
C VAL A 220 0.77 0.33 -19.83
N THR A 221 1.49 0.95 -18.91
CA THR A 221 2.27 2.15 -19.15
C THR A 221 3.75 1.78 -19.21
N ASN A 222 4.51 2.54 -19.99
CA ASN A 222 5.96 2.43 -19.86
C ASN A 222 6.38 3.35 -18.72
N ILE A 223 6.76 2.76 -17.59
CA ILE A 223 7.61 3.47 -16.66
C ILE A 223 8.99 3.48 -17.28
N LEU A 224 9.57 4.66 -17.44
CA LEU A 224 10.97 4.74 -17.83
C LEU A 224 11.73 3.80 -16.90
N PRO A 225 12.62 2.94 -17.45
CA PRO A 225 13.43 2.06 -16.62
C PRO A 225 14.08 2.91 -15.55
N ALA A 226 13.77 2.62 -14.29
CA ALA A 226 14.25 3.40 -13.16
C ALA A 226 15.04 2.50 -12.20
N LEU A 227 15.92 3.10 -11.44
CA LEU A 227 16.56 2.40 -10.34
C LEU A 227 15.52 2.01 -9.30
N ASN A 228 15.77 0.87 -8.65
CA ASN A 228 14.88 0.33 -7.63
C ASN A 228 15.54 0.34 -6.26
N VAL A 229 14.83 0.78 -5.24
CA VAL A 229 15.17 0.52 -3.85
C VAL A 229 14.26 -0.58 -3.33
N THR A 230 14.85 -1.69 -2.90
CA THR A 230 14.13 -2.83 -2.32
C THR A 230 14.26 -2.80 -0.81
N ILE A 231 13.14 -2.84 -0.11
CA ILE A 231 13.02 -2.86 1.34
C ILE A 231 12.59 -4.26 1.78
N ASN A 232 13.31 -4.85 2.70
CA ASN A 232 12.97 -6.15 3.26
C ASN A 232 12.14 -5.98 4.55
N ARG A 233 10.87 -6.35 4.52
CA ARG A 233 9.97 -6.31 5.69
C ARG A 233 10.43 -7.21 6.84
N ALA A 234 11.23 -8.24 6.55
CA ALA A 234 11.69 -9.15 7.60
C ALA A 234 12.64 -8.47 8.58
N ASP A 235 13.51 -7.57 8.10
CA ASP A 235 14.54 -6.95 8.91
C ASP A 235 14.71 -5.44 8.72
N GLY A 236 14.05 -4.82 7.74
CA GLY A 236 14.17 -3.40 7.41
C GLY A 236 15.46 -3.05 6.67
N SER A 237 16.17 -4.02 6.09
CA SER A 237 17.33 -3.76 5.25
C SER A 237 16.92 -3.16 3.90
N MET A 238 17.90 -2.48 3.25
CA MET A 238 17.65 -1.66 2.07
C MET A 238 18.69 -1.91 0.99
N THR A 239 18.26 -2.13 -0.24
CA THR A 239 19.15 -2.42 -1.39
C THR A 239 18.73 -1.61 -2.61
N LEU A 240 19.67 -0.84 -3.17
CA LEU A 240 19.53 -0.20 -4.47
C LEU A 240 19.88 -1.21 -5.58
N SER A 241 19.11 -1.24 -6.64
CA SER A 241 19.41 -2.08 -7.82
C SER A 241 19.15 -1.34 -9.12
N ASN A 242 20.00 -1.60 -10.11
CA ASN A 242 19.78 -1.15 -11.47
C ASN A 242 19.18 -2.29 -12.30
N GLN A 243 17.95 -2.13 -12.73
CA GLN A 243 17.24 -3.04 -13.63
C GLN A 243 16.74 -2.32 -14.91
N THR A 244 17.40 -1.21 -15.25
CA THR A 244 17.01 -0.36 -16.39
C THR A 244 17.31 -0.96 -17.77
N GLY A 245 17.98 -2.10 -17.83
CA GLY A 245 18.42 -2.72 -19.09
C GLY A 245 19.76 -2.20 -19.61
N GLY A 246 20.29 -1.13 -19.03
CA GLY A 246 21.58 -0.50 -19.36
C GLY A 246 22.37 -0.07 -18.14
N ALA A 247 23.55 0.47 -18.33
CA ALA A 247 24.27 1.14 -17.26
C ALA A 247 23.63 2.50 -16.97
N GLU A 248 23.41 2.80 -15.70
CA GLU A 248 22.85 4.06 -15.24
C GLU A 248 23.91 4.88 -14.53
N GLN A 249 23.99 6.17 -14.82
CA GLN A 249 24.91 7.11 -14.17
C GLN A 249 24.16 7.88 -13.11
N ILE A 250 24.56 7.79 -11.85
CA ILE A 250 23.91 8.51 -10.75
C ILE A 250 24.91 9.47 -10.10
N SER A 251 24.48 10.69 -9.84
CA SER A 251 25.26 11.71 -9.14
C SER A 251 24.63 12.12 -7.80
N GLY A 252 23.56 11.51 -7.39
CA GLY A 252 22.92 11.72 -6.10
C GLY A 252 21.62 10.93 -6.01
N TYR A 253 21.17 10.72 -4.79
CA TYR A 253 19.85 10.15 -4.52
C TYR A 253 19.26 10.68 -3.22
N SER A 254 17.96 10.50 -3.07
CA SER A 254 17.18 10.80 -1.88
C SER A 254 16.15 9.71 -1.63
N ILE A 255 16.08 9.21 -0.40
CA ILE A 255 15.03 8.32 0.08
C ILE A 255 14.33 9.06 1.22
N THR A 256 13.04 9.35 1.08
CA THR A 256 12.28 10.11 2.06
C THR A 256 11.12 9.32 2.63
N SER A 257 10.75 9.65 3.88
CA SER A 257 9.59 9.10 4.59
C SER A 257 8.88 10.25 5.30
N ALA A 258 7.59 10.44 5.02
CA ALA A 258 6.78 11.40 5.74
C ALA A 258 6.44 10.90 7.16
N PHE A 259 6.42 9.58 7.33
CA PHE A 259 6.20 8.91 8.61
C PHE A 259 7.48 8.75 9.44
N GLU A 260 8.59 9.39 9.01
CA GLU A 260 9.89 9.33 9.71
C GLU A 260 10.38 7.89 9.96
N GLY A 261 10.15 7.02 8.97
CA GLY A 261 10.46 5.60 9.05
C GLY A 261 11.90 5.22 8.71
N LEU A 262 12.87 6.15 8.75
CA LEU A 262 14.26 5.92 8.39
C LEU A 262 15.17 6.04 9.60
N ALA A 263 16.16 5.15 9.70
CA ALA A 263 17.18 5.16 10.75
C ALA A 263 18.58 5.41 10.15
N PRO A 264 19.08 6.65 10.13
CA PRO A 264 20.38 7.00 9.54
C PRO A 264 21.55 6.21 10.14
N ALA A 265 21.47 5.82 11.41
CA ALA A 265 22.52 5.05 12.08
C ALA A 265 22.76 3.64 11.46
N ASN A 266 21.78 3.11 10.74
CA ASN A 266 21.88 1.81 10.06
C ASN A 266 22.10 1.95 8.56
N TRP A 267 22.10 3.17 8.05
CA TRP A 267 22.32 3.48 6.65
C TRP A 267 23.76 3.15 6.25
N ARG A 268 23.94 2.69 5.04
CA ARG A 268 25.22 2.48 4.38
C ARG A 268 25.33 3.45 3.21
N SER A 269 25.67 4.69 3.55
CA SER A 269 25.88 5.70 2.54
C SER A 269 27.08 5.35 1.64
N ILE A 270 27.12 5.90 0.45
CA ILE A 270 28.29 5.85 -0.41
C ILE A 270 29.40 6.62 0.29
N ALA A 271 29.12 7.80 0.84
CA ALA A 271 30.05 8.67 1.52
C ALA A 271 30.76 7.99 2.71
N ASP A 272 30.01 7.60 3.74
CA ASP A 272 30.59 7.16 5.01
C ASP A 272 30.98 5.68 5.01
N PHE A 273 30.34 4.84 4.16
CA PHE A 273 30.64 3.42 4.12
C PHE A 273 31.57 3.04 2.97
N TYR A 274 31.23 3.42 1.73
CA TYR A 274 31.97 2.97 0.55
C TYR A 274 33.22 3.82 0.30
N ASP A 275 33.14 5.16 0.45
CA ASP A 275 34.26 6.07 0.30
C ASP A 275 35.24 6.02 1.50
N ALA A 276 34.76 5.59 2.68
CA ALA A 276 35.60 5.40 3.86
C ALA A 276 36.55 4.18 3.77
N GLY A 277 36.62 3.54 2.61
CA GLY A 277 37.56 2.44 2.36
C GLY A 277 37.02 1.07 2.78
N ASN A 278 35.72 0.90 2.88
CA ASN A 278 35.06 -0.41 3.00
C ASN A 278 34.76 -0.96 1.60
N PRO A 279 35.78 -1.31 0.78
CA PRO A 279 35.59 -1.83 -0.54
C PRO A 279 35.07 -3.24 -0.39
N GLY A 280 33.91 -3.45 -0.92
CA GLY A 280 33.38 -4.79 -1.11
C GLY A 280 33.05 -4.96 -2.58
N PRO A 281 32.41 -6.05 -2.97
CA PRO A 281 31.85 -6.20 -4.32
C PRO A 281 30.83 -5.10 -4.66
N ASN A 282 30.48 -4.26 -3.70
CA ASN A 282 29.49 -3.20 -3.78
C ASN A 282 30.08 -1.77 -3.79
N GLN A 283 31.37 -1.60 -3.99
CA GLN A 283 31.98 -0.27 -4.17
C GLN A 283 31.25 0.45 -5.31
N VAL A 284 30.71 1.64 -5.04
CA VAL A 284 29.82 2.35 -5.96
C VAL A 284 30.62 3.28 -6.86
N ASP A 285 31.51 4.09 -6.28
CA ASP A 285 32.32 5.07 -6.99
C ASP A 285 33.72 5.14 -6.37
N ALA A 286 34.72 4.68 -7.10
CA ALA A 286 36.10 4.71 -6.62
C ALA A 286 36.82 6.01 -6.98
N ALA A 287 36.25 6.85 -7.82
CA ALA A 287 36.90 8.03 -8.38
C ALA A 287 36.52 9.32 -7.66
N HIS A 288 35.35 9.38 -7.05
CA HIS A 288 34.83 10.58 -6.42
C HIS A 288 34.29 10.29 -5.04
N ASN A 289 34.50 11.22 -4.13
CA ASN A 289 33.88 11.15 -2.79
C ASN A 289 32.49 11.76 -2.83
N TRP A 290 31.54 11.02 -2.27
CA TRP A 290 30.19 11.50 -2.06
C TRP A 290 30.07 12.29 -0.76
N THR A 291 28.98 13.03 -0.62
CA THR A 291 28.68 13.84 0.56
C THR A 291 27.28 13.53 1.04
N GLU A 292 27.15 13.16 2.31
CA GLU A 292 25.83 13.03 2.94
C GLU A 292 25.16 14.40 3.05
N LEU A 293 23.89 14.45 2.65
CA LEU A 293 23.03 15.64 2.73
C LEU A 293 22.01 15.51 3.86
N THR A 294 21.93 14.33 4.44
CA THR A 294 21.03 13.99 5.56
C THR A 294 21.60 14.53 6.88
N ASN A 295 20.74 15.10 7.72
CA ASN A 295 21.06 15.31 9.10
C ASN A 295 21.06 13.95 9.83
N PRO A 296 22.13 13.57 10.57
CA PRO A 296 22.22 12.26 11.23
C PRO A 296 21.07 11.92 12.20
N SER A 297 20.32 12.93 12.66
CA SER A 297 19.16 12.75 13.53
C SER A 297 17.82 12.86 12.79
N ALA A 298 17.83 12.96 11.45
CA ALA A 298 16.59 13.09 10.67
C ALA A 298 16.09 11.70 10.24
N HIS A 299 14.96 11.30 10.77
CA HIS A 299 14.31 10.03 10.42
C HIS A 299 13.46 10.09 9.13
N GLY A 300 13.31 11.26 8.55
CA GLY A 300 12.50 11.50 7.34
C GLY A 300 13.28 11.47 6.04
N ASP A 301 14.62 11.20 6.05
CA ASP A 301 15.42 11.43 4.87
C ASP A 301 16.81 10.79 4.93
N LEU A 302 17.15 10.05 3.89
CA LEU A 302 18.52 9.57 3.59
C LEU A 302 18.89 10.09 2.20
N SER A 303 19.84 11.01 2.14
CA SER A 303 20.26 11.63 0.88
C SER A 303 21.75 11.87 0.85
N GLU A 304 22.36 11.61 -0.29
CA GLU A 304 23.75 11.90 -0.56
C GLU A 304 23.98 12.24 -2.05
N ALA A 305 25.07 12.90 -2.34
CA ALA A 305 25.42 13.26 -3.70
C ALA A 305 26.94 13.34 -3.90
N ASP A 306 27.40 13.05 -5.12
CA ASP A 306 28.66 13.48 -5.67
C ASP A 306 28.56 14.98 -6.02
N LEU A 307 29.30 15.82 -5.29
CA LEU A 307 29.33 17.27 -5.52
C LEU A 307 30.43 17.69 -6.50
N ALA A 308 31.25 16.75 -6.97
CA ALA A 308 32.29 17.02 -7.95
C ALA A 308 31.66 17.18 -9.35
N ALA A 309 32.36 17.91 -10.21
CA ALA A 309 31.98 17.98 -11.62
C ALA A 309 32.35 16.67 -12.32
N GLY A 310 31.37 15.82 -12.55
CA GLY A 310 31.59 14.51 -13.16
C GLY A 310 30.31 13.84 -13.62
N THR A 311 30.43 12.60 -14.05
CA THR A 311 29.31 11.77 -14.49
C THR A 311 28.66 10.98 -13.37
N GLY A 312 29.17 11.07 -12.13
CA GLY A 312 28.73 10.31 -10.98
C GLY A 312 29.11 8.82 -11.06
N ALA A 313 28.49 8.00 -10.20
CA ALA A 313 28.72 6.57 -10.17
C ALA A 313 28.03 5.84 -11.31
N SER A 314 28.72 4.88 -11.94
CA SER A 314 28.15 4.01 -12.97
C SER A 314 27.62 2.72 -12.34
N LEU A 315 26.34 2.53 -12.37
CA LEU A 315 25.67 1.28 -11.97
C LEU A 315 25.38 0.44 -13.21
N ALA A 316 26.09 -0.65 -13.39
CA ALA A 316 25.81 -1.60 -14.48
C ALA A 316 24.43 -2.21 -14.33
N ASN A 317 23.80 -2.60 -15.44
CA ASN A 317 22.53 -3.33 -15.37
C ASN A 317 22.67 -4.63 -14.54
N GLY A 318 21.71 -4.87 -13.67
CA GLY A 318 21.72 -5.99 -12.73
C GLY A 318 22.58 -5.77 -11.48
N ARG A 319 23.30 -4.63 -11.36
CA ARG A 319 24.08 -4.33 -10.17
C ARG A 319 23.20 -4.01 -8.98
N THR A 320 23.58 -4.50 -7.82
CA THR A 320 22.96 -4.18 -6.53
C THR A 320 23.96 -3.50 -5.59
N VAL A 321 23.47 -2.56 -4.77
CA VAL A 321 24.23 -1.85 -3.74
C VAL A 321 23.45 -1.93 -2.44
N ASN A 322 24.08 -2.42 -1.37
CA ASN A 322 23.46 -2.42 -0.05
C ASN A 322 23.49 -0.99 0.52
N LEU A 323 22.32 -0.35 0.61
CA LEU A 323 22.16 0.99 1.19
C LEU A 323 21.78 0.96 2.68
N GLY A 324 21.57 -0.21 3.28
CA GLY A 324 21.21 -0.24 4.70
C GLY A 324 21.15 -1.64 5.29
N ASN A 325 21.61 -1.73 6.54
CA ASN A 325 21.50 -2.95 7.33
C ASN A 325 20.07 -3.17 7.84
N ALA A 326 19.90 -4.23 8.64
CA ALA A 326 18.66 -4.45 9.39
C ALA A 326 18.29 -3.20 10.22
N GLY A 327 17.03 -2.78 10.11
CA GLY A 327 16.51 -1.60 10.80
C GLY A 327 16.82 -0.25 10.15
N THR A 328 17.34 -0.19 8.92
CA THR A 328 17.46 1.07 8.17
C THR A 328 16.09 1.64 7.85
N TRP A 329 15.13 0.80 7.47
CA TRP A 329 13.72 1.13 7.53
C TRP A 329 13.14 0.65 8.86
N ILE A 330 12.55 1.57 9.63
CA ILE A 330 11.81 1.27 10.85
C ILE A 330 10.49 0.65 10.43
N ARG A 331 10.36 -0.65 10.61
CA ARG A 331 9.24 -1.45 10.14
C ARG A 331 7.94 -1.02 10.81
N THR A 332 6.96 -0.63 10.00
CA THR A 332 5.60 -0.25 10.42
C THR A 332 4.59 -0.67 9.36
N TYR A 333 3.30 -0.46 9.61
CA TYR A 333 2.25 -0.63 8.62
C TYR A 333 2.35 0.38 7.46
N ASN A 334 3.00 1.55 7.70
CA ASN A 334 3.07 2.64 6.73
C ASN A 334 4.30 2.49 5.84
N GLU A 335 4.07 2.18 4.58
CA GLU A 335 5.09 1.97 3.55
C GLU A 335 5.17 3.20 2.65
N ASP A 336 5.60 4.34 3.22
CA ASP A 336 5.55 5.67 2.62
C ASP A 336 6.87 6.13 1.99
N LEU A 337 7.83 5.24 1.79
CA LEU A 337 9.13 5.64 1.24
C LEU A 337 9.00 6.13 -0.20
N VAL A 338 9.65 7.25 -0.48
CA VAL A 338 9.80 7.79 -1.83
C VAL A 338 11.28 7.81 -2.17
N PHE A 339 11.63 7.27 -3.34
CA PHE A 339 12.99 7.25 -3.85
C PHE A 339 13.13 8.10 -5.09
N GLN A 340 14.12 8.98 -5.10
CA GLN A 340 14.50 9.80 -6.25
C GLN A 340 16.02 9.75 -6.44
N TYR A 341 16.50 9.86 -7.67
CA TYR A 341 17.92 9.93 -7.97
C TYR A 341 18.21 10.93 -9.09
N VAL A 342 19.46 11.34 -9.22
CA VAL A 342 19.92 12.25 -10.26
C VAL A 342 20.70 11.46 -11.30
N SER A 343 20.20 11.46 -12.53
CA SER A 343 20.85 10.86 -13.69
C SER A 343 20.86 11.83 -14.87
N GLY A 344 21.99 11.95 -15.54
CA GLY A 344 22.15 12.89 -16.65
C GLY A 344 21.81 14.35 -16.29
N GLY A 345 21.97 14.74 -15.04
CA GLY A 345 21.61 16.06 -14.52
C GLY A 345 20.11 16.28 -14.31
N GLN A 346 19.30 15.25 -14.43
CA GLN A 346 17.85 15.29 -14.19
C GLN A 346 17.49 14.50 -12.95
N VAL A 347 16.46 14.97 -12.21
CA VAL A 347 15.86 14.21 -11.14
C VAL A 347 14.91 13.20 -11.75
N VAL A 348 15.08 11.93 -11.38
CA VAL A 348 14.28 10.80 -11.85
C VAL A 348 13.61 10.16 -10.64
N ASP A 349 12.31 9.89 -10.73
CA ASP A 349 11.60 9.10 -9.72
C ASP A 349 12.02 7.64 -9.86
N GLY A 350 12.52 7.07 -8.77
CA GLY A 350 12.87 5.67 -8.67
C GLY A 350 11.69 4.83 -8.16
N ILE A 351 11.89 3.53 -8.14
CA ILE A 351 10.88 2.57 -7.69
C ILE A 351 11.23 2.11 -6.28
N VAL A 352 10.24 2.05 -5.38
CA VAL A 352 10.37 1.42 -4.06
C VAL A 352 9.60 0.12 -4.06
N ASN A 353 10.28 -0.99 -3.75
CA ASN A 353 9.69 -2.32 -3.66
C ASN A 353 9.82 -2.84 -2.23
N TYR A 354 8.72 -3.28 -1.64
CA TYR A 354 8.71 -3.95 -0.34
C TYR A 354 8.56 -5.46 -0.54
N ILE A 355 9.50 -6.24 0.01
CA ILE A 355 9.51 -7.72 -0.06
C ILE A 355 9.42 -8.33 1.35
N GLY A 356 9.04 -9.59 1.43
CA GLY A 356 8.87 -10.30 2.71
C GLY A 356 7.44 -10.20 3.24
N ASN A 357 7.17 -10.75 4.42
CA ASN A 357 5.83 -10.82 5.04
C ASN A 357 4.74 -11.38 4.10
N GLY A 358 5.06 -12.39 3.28
CA GLY A 358 4.13 -12.94 2.30
C GLY A 358 3.70 -11.96 1.21
N ASN A 359 4.46 -10.87 0.98
CA ASN A 359 4.19 -9.71 0.14
C ASN A 359 3.06 -8.79 0.65
N ASN A 360 2.60 -8.97 1.88
CA ASN A 360 1.64 -8.08 2.49
C ASN A 360 2.34 -7.00 3.32
N ALA A 361 1.79 -5.80 3.36
CA ALA A 361 2.16 -4.80 4.35
C ALA A 361 1.80 -5.30 5.76
N PHE A 362 2.40 -4.71 6.79
CA PHE A 362 1.98 -4.99 8.16
C PHE A 362 0.61 -4.35 8.43
N GLU A 363 -0.18 -4.99 9.26
CA GLU A 363 -1.48 -4.46 9.67
C GLU A 363 -1.32 -3.27 10.63
N PHE A 364 -2.24 -2.32 10.55
CA PHE A 364 -2.31 -1.24 11.53
C PHE A 364 -2.64 -1.81 12.92
N GLY A 365 -1.74 -1.61 13.89
CA GLY A 365 -1.83 -2.20 15.23
C GLY A 365 -0.88 -3.40 15.46
N ASP A 366 -0.22 -3.92 14.42
CA ASP A 366 0.88 -4.89 14.54
C ASP A 366 2.16 -4.16 14.98
N LEU A 367 2.31 -3.93 16.28
CA LEU A 367 3.39 -3.13 16.85
C LEU A 367 4.74 -3.87 16.85
N ASN A 368 4.73 -5.19 16.84
CA ASN A 368 5.95 -6.00 16.81
C ASN A 368 6.36 -6.42 15.41
N THR A 369 5.55 -6.09 14.40
CA THR A 369 5.78 -6.44 12.99
C THR A 369 5.92 -7.95 12.78
N SER A 370 5.07 -8.72 13.40
CA SER A 370 4.99 -10.18 13.25
C SER A 370 4.14 -10.62 12.06
N GLY A 371 3.41 -9.70 11.45
CA GLY A 371 2.45 -9.91 10.37
C GLY A 371 1.01 -10.16 10.83
N THR A 372 0.75 -10.11 12.15
CA THR A 372 -0.60 -10.29 12.71
C THR A 372 -0.75 -9.54 14.03
N ILE A 373 -1.95 -9.00 14.29
CA ILE A 373 -2.26 -8.33 15.56
C ILE A 373 -2.64 -9.37 16.62
N THR A 374 -1.87 -9.43 17.69
CA THR A 374 -2.01 -10.43 18.76
C THR A 374 -1.94 -9.83 20.16
N GLY A 375 -2.02 -10.67 21.19
CA GLY A 375 -1.77 -10.27 22.59
C GLY A 375 -0.33 -9.81 22.85
N ALA A 376 0.63 -10.11 21.97
CA ALA A 376 1.99 -9.60 22.05
C ALA A 376 2.02 -8.08 21.80
N ASP A 377 1.24 -7.61 20.81
CA ASP A 377 1.13 -6.19 20.47
C ASP A 377 0.42 -5.42 21.58
N TRP A 378 -0.62 -6.01 22.16
CA TRP A 378 -1.25 -5.48 23.37
C TRP A 378 -0.25 -5.33 24.52
N THR A 379 0.69 -6.27 24.67
CA THR A 379 1.72 -6.19 25.71
C THR A 379 2.64 -4.99 25.48
N ILE A 380 3.04 -4.73 24.24
CA ILE A 380 3.84 -3.54 23.86
C ILE A 380 3.04 -2.28 24.17
N PHE A 381 1.81 -2.18 23.65
CA PHE A 381 0.93 -1.05 23.90
C PHE A 381 0.81 -0.72 25.40
N ARG A 382 0.43 -1.72 26.18
CA ARG A 382 0.22 -1.57 27.65
C ARG A 382 1.50 -1.20 28.40
N THR A 383 2.66 -1.70 27.95
CA THR A 383 3.95 -1.41 28.61
C THR A 383 4.31 0.06 28.48
N ASN A 384 3.95 0.67 27.35
CA ASN A 384 4.24 2.07 27.05
C ASN A 384 3.04 2.99 27.34
N GLN A 385 1.97 2.51 27.97
CA GLN A 385 0.79 3.30 28.27
C GLN A 385 1.15 4.52 29.12
N HIS A 386 0.68 5.69 28.71
CA HIS A 386 0.98 7.02 29.29
C HIS A 386 2.44 7.47 29.11
N ALA A 387 3.19 6.83 28.22
CA ALA A 387 4.53 7.31 27.86
C ALA A 387 4.46 8.61 27.05
N ASP A 388 5.38 9.51 27.33
CA ASP A 388 5.72 10.64 26.48
C ASP A 388 6.75 10.16 25.46
N LEU A 389 6.38 10.13 24.20
CA LEU A 389 7.17 9.62 23.07
C LEU A 389 7.75 10.74 22.21
N SER A 390 7.68 12.00 22.66
CA SER A 390 8.10 13.20 21.91
C SER A 390 9.59 13.22 21.53
N GLY A 391 10.39 12.32 22.12
CA GLY A 391 11.81 12.15 21.77
C GLY A 391 12.09 11.13 20.65
N LEU A 392 11.04 10.52 20.10
CA LEU A 392 11.12 9.48 19.09
C LEU A 392 10.66 10.01 17.72
N SER A 393 11.00 9.29 16.64
CA SER A 393 10.37 9.48 15.34
C SER A 393 8.92 8.99 15.36
N LEU A 394 8.10 9.41 14.39
CA LEU A 394 6.71 8.93 14.27
C LEU A 394 6.65 7.40 14.15
N ALA A 395 7.53 6.81 13.36
CA ALA A 395 7.60 5.35 13.21
C ALA A 395 8.02 4.64 14.50
N GLU A 396 8.96 5.18 15.26
CA GLU A 396 9.37 4.61 16.55
C GLU A 396 8.28 4.77 17.61
N ALA A 397 7.61 5.92 17.66
CA ALA A 397 6.50 6.19 18.54
C ALA A 397 5.31 5.24 18.26
N TYR A 398 4.98 5.06 16.96
CA TYR A 398 3.97 4.10 16.55
C TYR A 398 4.26 2.69 17.10
N ARG A 399 5.48 2.21 16.99
CA ARG A 399 5.88 0.90 17.52
C ARG A 399 5.79 0.80 19.05
N GLN A 400 5.65 1.91 19.74
CA GLN A 400 5.42 1.99 21.19
C GLN A 400 3.97 2.31 21.54
N GLY A 401 3.07 2.34 20.54
CA GLY A 401 1.64 2.44 20.74
C GLY A 401 1.03 3.83 20.56
N ASP A 402 1.78 4.77 19.97
CA ASP A 402 1.23 6.03 19.44
C ASP A 402 0.58 5.72 18.08
N LEU A 403 -0.71 5.54 18.07
CA LEU A 403 -1.44 5.13 16.86
C LEU A 403 -2.09 6.30 16.12
N ASP A 404 -2.25 7.45 16.77
CA ASP A 404 -2.81 8.66 16.16
C ASP A 404 -1.76 9.71 15.80
N GLY A 405 -0.48 9.48 16.17
CA GLY A 405 0.66 10.31 15.77
C GLY A 405 0.82 11.58 16.60
N ASP A 406 0.27 11.63 17.82
CA ASP A 406 0.39 12.78 18.73
C ASP A 406 1.62 12.69 19.65
N LEU A 407 2.44 11.66 19.50
CA LEU A 407 3.64 11.34 20.30
C LEU A 407 3.34 11.02 21.76
N LEU A 408 2.16 10.55 22.05
CA LEU A 408 1.74 10.04 23.34
C LEU A 408 1.14 8.64 23.14
N ASN A 409 1.26 7.76 24.13
CA ASN A 409 0.46 6.54 24.17
C ASN A 409 -0.66 6.75 25.21
N ASN A 410 -1.85 7.09 24.74
CA ASN A 410 -2.96 7.55 25.58
C ASN A 410 -4.28 6.83 25.29
N HIS A 411 -5.42 7.43 25.67
CA HIS A 411 -6.73 6.81 25.50
C HIS A 411 -7.21 6.77 24.03
N SER A 412 -6.81 7.74 23.21
CA SER A 412 -7.13 7.76 21.77
C SER A 412 -6.50 6.56 21.08
N ASP A 413 -5.21 6.31 21.36
CA ASP A 413 -4.48 5.16 20.84
C ASP A 413 -5.07 3.83 21.31
N PHE A 414 -5.49 3.77 22.58
CA PHE A 414 -6.18 2.59 23.07
C PHE A 414 -7.45 2.28 22.29
N ALA A 415 -8.24 3.30 21.95
CA ALA A 415 -9.45 3.11 21.15
C ALA A 415 -9.11 2.57 19.75
N LEU A 416 -8.07 3.13 19.11
CA LEU A 416 -7.58 2.67 17.81
C LEU A 416 -7.03 1.25 17.86
N PHE A 417 -6.19 0.94 18.86
CA PHE A 417 -5.66 -0.42 19.04
C PHE A 417 -6.76 -1.45 19.21
N LYS A 418 -7.74 -1.16 20.09
CA LYS A 418 -8.87 -2.05 20.32
C LYS A 418 -9.67 -2.28 19.04
N ALA A 419 -9.94 -1.22 18.27
CA ALA A 419 -10.65 -1.34 17.01
C ALA A 419 -9.88 -2.19 15.99
N ALA A 420 -8.57 -1.95 15.81
CA ALA A 420 -7.71 -2.74 14.93
C ALA A 420 -7.65 -4.22 15.37
N TYR A 421 -7.52 -4.48 16.67
CA TYR A 421 -7.50 -5.84 17.21
C TYR A 421 -8.82 -6.58 16.94
N GLU A 422 -9.97 -5.93 17.14
CA GLU A 422 -11.28 -6.53 16.90
C GLU A 422 -11.57 -6.70 15.41
N ALA A 423 -11.08 -5.80 14.55
CA ALA A 423 -11.18 -5.96 13.11
C ALA A 423 -10.40 -7.20 12.61
N ALA A 424 -9.18 -7.39 13.10
CA ALA A 424 -8.33 -8.52 12.71
C ALA A 424 -8.80 -9.88 13.32
N ASN A 425 -9.34 -9.88 14.54
CA ASN A 425 -9.60 -11.10 15.31
C ASN A 425 -11.10 -11.38 15.58
N GLY A 426 -11.98 -10.52 15.08
CA GLY A 426 -13.43 -10.60 15.28
C GLY A 426 -13.96 -9.82 16.49
N SER A 427 -15.21 -9.42 16.43
CA SER A 427 -15.88 -8.63 17.46
C SER A 427 -15.84 -9.33 18.84
N GLY A 428 -15.49 -8.59 19.88
CA GLY A 428 -15.36 -9.10 21.26
C GLY A 428 -14.08 -9.87 21.56
N SER A 429 -13.21 -10.09 20.55
CA SER A 429 -11.94 -10.79 20.73
C SER A 429 -10.99 -10.07 21.69
N PHE A 430 -11.02 -8.73 21.70
CA PHE A 430 -10.19 -7.95 22.62
C PHE A 430 -10.54 -8.22 24.09
N ALA A 431 -11.83 -8.25 24.43
CA ALA A 431 -12.28 -8.59 25.78
C ALA A 431 -11.92 -10.03 26.15
N ALA A 432 -12.03 -10.97 25.21
CA ALA A 432 -11.65 -12.37 25.42
C ALA A 432 -10.13 -12.52 25.68
N MET A 433 -9.31 -11.78 24.93
CA MET A 433 -7.86 -11.73 25.16
C MET A 433 -7.53 -11.23 26.56
N LEU A 434 -8.14 -10.14 27.01
CA LEU A 434 -7.92 -9.59 28.36
C LEU A 434 -8.32 -10.58 29.46
N ALA A 435 -9.42 -11.31 29.29
CA ALA A 435 -9.86 -12.32 30.21
C ALA A 435 -8.88 -13.51 30.34
N GLY A 436 -8.11 -13.79 29.32
CA GLY A 436 -7.06 -14.81 29.31
C GLY A 436 -5.72 -14.37 29.91
N VAL A 437 -5.53 -13.08 30.17
CA VAL A 437 -4.30 -12.56 30.82
C VAL A 437 -4.46 -12.70 32.34
N PRO A 438 -3.60 -13.49 33.03
CA PRO A 438 -3.67 -13.60 34.50
C PRO A 438 -3.47 -12.24 35.15
N GLU A 439 -4.44 -11.81 35.94
CA GLU A 439 -4.33 -10.59 36.75
C GLU A 439 -3.04 -10.61 37.58
N PRO A 440 -2.19 -9.55 37.54
CA PRO A 440 -1.01 -9.54 38.37
C PRO A 440 -1.39 -9.50 39.83
N ARG A 441 -1.31 -10.66 40.52
CA ARG A 441 -1.22 -10.77 41.99
C ARG A 441 -2.44 -10.61 42.84
N SER A 442 -3.66 -10.65 42.39
CA SER A 442 -4.84 -10.75 43.28
C SER A 442 -4.85 -12.05 44.06
N ILE A 443 -4.30 -13.14 43.54
CA ILE A 443 -4.20 -14.45 44.22
C ILE A 443 -3.18 -14.42 45.34
N LEU A 444 -2.10 -13.65 45.25
CA LEU A 444 -1.11 -13.59 46.34
C LEU A 444 -1.61 -12.81 47.55
N LEU A 445 -2.49 -11.84 47.36
CA LEU A 445 -3.08 -11.07 48.50
C LEU A 445 -4.08 -11.91 49.31
N VAL A 446 -4.84 -12.78 48.63
CA VAL A 446 -5.80 -13.68 49.33
C VAL A 446 -5.06 -14.77 50.11
N LEU A 447 -3.97 -15.29 49.59
CA LEU A 447 -3.13 -16.27 50.31
C LEU A 447 -2.34 -15.63 51.46
N ALA A 448 -1.88 -14.38 51.35
CA ALA A 448 -1.23 -13.65 52.43
C ALA A 448 -2.22 -13.24 53.56
N GLY A 449 -3.46 -12.88 53.20
CA GLY A 449 -4.52 -12.56 54.15
C GLY A 449 -5.05 -13.78 54.96
N GLY A 450 -4.99 -14.97 54.33
CA GLY A 450 -5.44 -16.23 54.96
C GLY A 450 -4.50 -16.81 56.01
N LEU A 451 -3.24 -16.41 56.05
CA LEU A 451 -2.21 -16.94 56.97
C LEU A 451 -2.16 -16.24 58.36
N PHE A 452 -2.89 -15.14 58.57
CA PHE A 452 -2.90 -14.40 59.83
C PHE A 452 -4.13 -14.66 60.71
N ALA A 453 -5.02 -15.61 60.39
CA ALA A 453 -6.10 -16.01 61.25
C ALA A 453 -5.60 -17.05 62.26
N VAL A 454 -4.82 -16.64 63.25
CA VAL A 454 -4.48 -17.47 64.41
C VAL A 454 -5.65 -17.44 65.40
N PRO A 455 -6.26 -18.58 65.80
CA PRO A 455 -7.33 -18.58 66.77
C PRO A 455 -6.75 -18.28 68.14
N VAL A 456 -7.16 -17.16 68.73
CA VAL A 456 -6.89 -16.86 70.16
C VAL A 456 -7.72 -17.82 71.04
N GLN A 457 -7.11 -18.86 71.57
CA GLN A 457 -7.70 -19.69 72.58
C GLN A 457 -7.85 -18.89 73.89
N ARG A 458 -9.11 -18.57 74.26
CA ARG A 458 -9.46 -18.06 75.59
C ARG A 458 -9.31 -19.20 76.59
N ARG A 459 -8.33 -19.11 77.48
CA ARG A 459 -8.27 -19.94 78.70
C ARG A 459 -9.36 -19.48 79.70
N SER A 460 -10.34 -20.32 79.91
CA SER A 460 -11.28 -20.20 81.05
C SER A 460 -10.54 -20.57 82.31
N LYS A 461 -10.46 -19.64 83.32
CA LYS A 461 -10.08 -19.94 84.66
C LYS A 461 -11.35 -20.31 85.43
N TYR A 462 -11.45 -21.55 85.78
CA TYR A 462 -12.37 -21.96 86.90
C TYR A 462 -11.75 -21.56 88.24
N ARG A 463 -12.53 -20.85 89.02
CA ARG A 463 -12.34 -20.67 90.46
C ARG A 463 -13.44 -21.48 91.20
N ASN A 464 -13.03 -22.19 92.26
CA ASN A 464 -13.89 -22.84 93.24
C ASN A 464 -15.00 -21.98 93.79
#